data_f64bb93af5f4b7bf82c59640851564fe
#
_entry.id   f64bb93af5f4b7bf82c59640851564fe
#
_cell.length_a   1.000
_cell.length_b   1.000
_cell.length_c   1.000
_cell.angle_alpha   90.00
_cell.angle_beta   90.00
_cell.angle_gamma   90.00
#
_symmetry.space_group_name_H-M   'P 1'
#
loop_
_entity.id
_entity.type
_entity.pdbx_description
1 polymer ?
#
loop_
_entity_poly.entity_id
_entity_poly.type
_entity_poly.pdbx_seq_one_letter_code
_entity_poly.pdbx_strand_id
1 'polypeptide(L)'
;MIYEKLKIRDISKRLKNSDAVISAYIPANSKEINLNKKRETIIICPGGGYEFTSDREAEPIALKFVAQGFNAIVIRYSIAPVRYPASLLELAETVRYVREKEEEWNVDTKRVIVCGFSAGGHLAGSLGVLWDNEIIKESLRR
;
A
#
# COMPACT_ATOMS: atom_id res chain seq x y z
N MET A 1 14.86 -11.54 0.02
CA MET A 1 13.71 -10.59 -0.07
C MET A 1 12.46 -11.35 -0.43
N ILE A 2 11.34 -11.02 0.20
CA ILE A 2 10.03 -11.54 -0.19
C ILE A 2 9.45 -10.60 -1.24
N TYR A 3 8.94 -11.16 -2.33
CA TYR A 3 8.12 -10.44 -3.30
C TYR A 3 6.80 -11.15 -3.46
N GLU A 4 5.70 -10.45 -3.19
CA GLU A 4 4.35 -10.99 -3.34
C GLU A 4 3.47 -10.04 -4.13
N LYS A 5 2.66 -10.59 -5.03
CA LYS A 5 1.65 -9.84 -5.76
C LYS A 5 0.28 -10.38 -5.36
N LEU A 6 -0.56 -9.50 -4.81
CA LEU A 6 -1.82 -9.88 -4.18
C LEU A 6 -2.97 -9.08 -4.77
N LYS A 7 -4.10 -9.73 -4.98
CA LYS A 7 -5.33 -9.05 -5.39
C LYS A 7 -6.04 -8.51 -4.15
N ILE A 8 -6.50 -7.28 -4.21
CA ILE A 8 -7.26 -6.66 -3.11
C ILE A 8 -8.48 -7.51 -2.74
N ARG A 9 -9.16 -8.07 -3.74
CA ARG A 9 -10.35 -8.92 -3.50
C ARG A 9 -10.06 -10.14 -2.63
N ASP A 10 -8.82 -10.60 -2.61
CA ASP A 10 -8.41 -11.77 -1.83
C ASP A 10 -8.01 -11.42 -0.40
N ILE A 11 -7.74 -10.15 -0.12
CA ILE A 11 -7.31 -9.69 1.20
C ILE A 11 -8.33 -8.79 1.89
N SER A 12 -9.41 -8.44 1.23
CA SER A 12 -10.46 -7.58 1.79
C SER A 12 -11.83 -8.18 1.58
N LYS A 13 -12.54 -8.38 2.67
CA LYS A 13 -13.93 -8.86 2.62
C LYS A 13 -14.91 -7.81 2.10
N ARG A 14 -14.54 -6.52 2.19
CA ARG A 14 -15.34 -5.40 1.73
C ARG A 14 -15.29 -5.20 0.22
N LEU A 15 -14.16 -5.58 -0.40
CA LEU A 15 -13.83 -5.21 -1.78
C LEU A 15 -13.72 -6.42 -2.69
N LYS A 16 -14.71 -7.30 -2.63
CA LYS A 16 -14.72 -8.58 -3.37
C LYS A 16 -14.74 -8.39 -4.89
N ASN A 17 -15.17 -7.23 -5.37
CA ASN A 17 -15.26 -6.93 -6.80
C ASN A 17 -14.11 -6.03 -7.29
N SER A 18 -13.15 -5.71 -6.43
CA SER A 18 -12.02 -4.86 -6.81
C SER A 18 -11.07 -5.61 -7.74
N ASP A 19 -10.58 -4.91 -8.76
CA ASP A 19 -9.52 -5.38 -9.65
C ASP A 19 -8.15 -4.85 -9.23
N ALA A 20 -8.08 -4.10 -8.14
CA ALA A 20 -6.83 -3.54 -7.64
C ALA A 20 -5.88 -4.64 -7.18
N VAL A 21 -4.58 -4.37 -7.30
CA VAL A 21 -3.50 -5.30 -6.97
C VAL A 21 -2.46 -4.56 -6.15
N ILE A 22 -1.87 -5.23 -5.18
CA ILE A 22 -0.69 -4.72 -4.49
C ILE A 22 0.51 -5.61 -4.79
N SER A 23 1.69 -4.99 -4.87
CA SER A 23 2.97 -5.69 -4.97
C SER A 23 3.80 -5.33 -3.75
N ALA A 24 4.24 -6.34 -3.01
CA ALA A 24 5.02 -6.17 -1.79
C ALA A 24 6.48 -6.56 -2.01
N TYR A 25 7.38 -5.68 -1.59
CA TYR A 25 8.83 -5.85 -1.66
C TYR A 25 9.36 -5.76 -0.24
N ILE A 26 9.70 -6.90 0.36
CA ILE A 26 10.01 -7.01 1.78
C ILE A 26 11.45 -7.51 1.96
N PRO A 27 12.38 -6.66 2.42
CA PRO A 27 13.74 -7.10 2.71
C PRO A 27 13.77 -8.16 3.80
N ALA A 28 14.69 -9.11 3.68
CA ALA A 28 14.85 -10.16 4.66
C ALA A 28 15.61 -9.66 5.89
N ASN A 29 15.29 -10.20 7.06
CA ASN A 29 16.12 -10.07 8.24
C ASN A 29 17.13 -11.23 8.28
N SER A 30 18.23 -11.04 8.99
CA SER A 30 19.22 -12.08 9.19
C SER A 30 19.81 -11.98 10.60
N LYS A 31 20.36 -13.12 11.08
CA LYS A 31 21.01 -13.15 12.39
C LYS A 31 22.24 -12.24 12.45
N GLU A 32 22.95 -12.12 11.33
CA GLU A 32 24.16 -11.31 11.26
C GLU A 32 23.88 -9.81 11.33
N ILE A 33 22.77 -9.37 10.70
CA ILE A 33 22.41 -7.95 10.66
C ILE A 33 21.50 -7.61 11.83
N ASN A 34 20.28 -8.10 11.84
CA ASN A 34 19.30 -7.94 12.91
C ASN A 34 18.09 -8.83 12.63
N LEU A 35 17.92 -9.88 13.42
CA LEU A 35 16.85 -10.85 13.20
C LEU A 35 15.46 -10.27 13.48
N ASN A 36 15.37 -9.29 14.39
CA ASN A 36 14.10 -8.75 14.89
C ASN A 36 13.80 -7.33 14.40
N LYS A 37 14.45 -6.92 13.32
CA LYS A 37 14.28 -5.56 12.82
C LYS A 37 12.86 -5.36 12.27
N LYS A 38 12.13 -4.39 12.82
CA LYS A 38 10.89 -3.88 12.23
C LYS A 38 11.23 -2.70 11.33
N ARG A 39 10.51 -2.57 10.21
CA ARG A 39 10.81 -1.54 9.20
C ARG A 39 9.63 -0.62 8.98
N GLU A 40 9.96 0.63 8.68
CA GLU A 40 9.02 1.55 8.08
C GLU A 40 8.54 0.93 6.78
N THR A 41 7.24 1.03 6.51
CA THR A 41 6.65 0.50 5.29
C THR A 41 5.99 1.63 4.51
N ILE A 42 6.39 1.79 3.25
CA ILE A 42 5.84 2.81 2.38
C ILE A 42 4.92 2.19 1.35
N ILE A 43 3.72 2.76 1.25
CA ILE A 43 2.73 2.39 0.24
C ILE A 43 2.76 3.44 -0.85
N ILE A 44 3.08 3.04 -2.06
CA ILE A 44 3.31 3.92 -3.21
C ILE A 44 2.10 3.89 -4.12
N CYS A 45 1.53 5.07 -4.37
CA CYS A 45 0.40 5.27 -5.27
C CYS A 45 0.91 5.95 -6.55
N PRO A 46 1.10 5.20 -7.66
CA PRO A 46 1.56 5.79 -8.91
C PRO A 46 0.55 6.79 -9.48
N GLY A 47 1.01 7.72 -10.31
CA GLY A 47 0.16 8.63 -11.04
C GLY A 47 -0.36 8.04 -12.33
N GLY A 48 -1.16 8.81 -13.04
CA GLY A 48 -1.73 8.41 -14.34
C GLY A 48 -3.14 8.96 -14.58
N GLY A 49 -3.53 10.03 -13.88
CA GLY A 49 -4.80 10.73 -14.10
C GLY A 49 -6.04 9.90 -13.76
N TYR A 50 -5.91 8.86 -12.96
CA TYR A 50 -6.95 7.87 -12.71
C TYR A 50 -7.38 7.11 -13.98
N GLU A 51 -6.58 7.16 -15.04
CA GLU A 51 -6.81 6.41 -16.28
C GLU A 51 -5.87 5.21 -16.40
N PHE A 52 -4.73 5.27 -15.72
CA PHE A 52 -3.76 4.17 -15.61
C PHE A 52 -2.92 4.40 -14.35
N THR A 53 -2.06 3.44 -14.03
CA THR A 53 -1.05 3.58 -12.97
C THR A 53 0.33 3.42 -13.60
N SER A 54 1.16 4.46 -13.50
CA SER A 54 2.44 4.54 -14.21
C SER A 54 3.47 3.54 -13.69
N ASP A 55 4.02 2.74 -14.57
CA ASP A 55 5.10 1.79 -14.23
C ASP A 55 6.37 2.52 -13.77
N ARG A 56 6.61 3.74 -14.27
CA ARG A 56 7.77 4.54 -13.87
C ARG A 56 7.73 4.97 -12.40
N GLU A 57 6.52 5.04 -11.86
CA GLU A 57 6.28 5.48 -10.46
C GLU A 57 5.87 4.31 -9.56
N ALA A 58 6.13 3.10 -10.00
CA ALA A 58 5.80 1.87 -9.31
C ALA A 58 7.07 1.16 -8.83
N GLU A 59 7.46 0.08 -9.47
CA GLU A 59 8.61 -0.73 -9.05
C GLU A 59 9.93 0.06 -8.92
N PRO A 60 10.29 0.95 -9.86
CA PRO A 60 11.54 1.72 -9.70
C PRO A 60 11.58 2.53 -8.40
N ILE A 61 10.46 3.09 -7.98
CA ILE A 61 10.37 3.84 -6.73
C ILE A 61 10.43 2.87 -5.54
N ALA A 62 9.71 1.76 -5.61
CA ALA A 62 9.73 0.74 -4.56
C ALA A 62 11.16 0.26 -4.28
N LEU A 63 11.93 -0.04 -5.33
CA LEU A 63 13.31 -0.53 -5.20
C LEU A 63 14.23 0.52 -4.55
N LYS A 64 14.01 1.80 -4.81
CA LYS A 64 14.78 2.86 -4.14
C LYS A 64 14.50 2.89 -2.64
N PHE A 65 13.27 2.74 -2.22
CA PHE A 65 12.93 2.68 -0.81
C PHE A 65 13.45 1.41 -0.15
N VAL A 66 13.38 0.28 -0.83
CA VAL A 66 13.96 -0.99 -0.34
C VAL A 66 15.46 -0.82 -0.11
N ALA A 67 16.18 -0.15 -1.01
CA ALA A 67 17.61 0.12 -0.86
C ALA A 67 17.91 0.98 0.36
N GLN A 68 16.96 1.78 0.83
CA GLN A 68 17.06 2.58 2.05
C GLN A 68 16.60 1.85 3.32
N GLY A 69 16.22 0.58 3.20
CA GLY A 69 15.83 -0.24 4.34
C GLY A 69 14.35 -0.30 4.63
N PHE A 70 13.51 0.23 3.76
CA PHE A 70 12.05 0.18 3.91
C PHE A 70 11.47 -1.13 3.37
N ASN A 71 10.33 -1.54 3.92
CA ASN A 71 9.40 -2.35 3.14
C ASN A 71 8.70 -1.42 2.15
N ALA A 72 8.44 -1.88 0.94
CA ALA A 72 7.73 -1.08 -0.06
C ALA A 72 6.56 -1.86 -0.63
N ILE A 73 5.42 -1.18 -0.75
CA ILE A 73 4.20 -1.71 -1.34
C ILE A 73 3.80 -0.78 -2.48
N VAL A 74 3.52 -1.35 -3.65
CA VAL A 74 2.94 -0.59 -4.77
C VAL A 74 1.48 -0.99 -4.88
N ILE A 75 0.58 0.00 -4.87
CA ILE A 75 -0.84 -0.27 -5.10
C ILE A 75 -1.22 0.16 -6.52
N ARG A 76 -1.77 -0.79 -7.27
CA ARG A 76 -2.41 -0.53 -8.57
C ARG A 76 -3.91 -0.40 -8.31
N TYR A 77 -4.30 0.79 -7.87
CA TYR A 77 -5.66 1.10 -7.46
C TYR A 77 -6.61 1.18 -8.66
N SER A 78 -7.91 1.10 -8.41
CA SER A 78 -8.94 1.18 -9.45
C SER A 78 -8.89 2.53 -10.18
N ILE A 79 -9.00 2.45 -11.50
CA ILE A 79 -8.95 3.58 -12.42
C ILE A 79 -10.29 3.71 -13.13
N ALA A 80 -10.46 4.78 -13.93
CA ALA A 80 -11.68 4.97 -14.71
C ALA A 80 -12.00 3.72 -15.56
N PRO A 81 -13.27 3.33 -15.69
CA PRO A 81 -14.48 4.02 -15.29
C PRO A 81 -14.93 3.80 -13.83
N VAL A 82 -14.15 3.07 -13.03
CA VAL A 82 -14.46 2.88 -11.62
C VAL A 82 -14.36 4.22 -10.90
N ARG A 83 -15.31 4.50 -10.03
CA ARG A 83 -15.48 5.83 -9.40
C ARG A 83 -15.21 5.80 -7.90
N TYR A 84 -15.00 7.00 -7.35
CA TYR A 84 -14.97 7.21 -5.90
C TYR A 84 -16.17 6.49 -5.23
N PRO A 85 -15.98 5.82 -4.09
CA PRO A 85 -14.76 5.82 -3.27
C PRO A 85 -13.87 4.59 -3.45
N ALA A 86 -13.96 3.86 -4.55
CA ALA A 86 -13.29 2.56 -4.73
C ALA A 86 -11.79 2.61 -4.46
N SER A 87 -11.06 3.50 -5.13
CA SER A 87 -9.60 3.59 -4.96
C SER A 87 -9.21 3.98 -3.53
N LEU A 88 -9.98 4.84 -2.90
CA LEU A 88 -9.73 5.26 -1.52
C LEU A 88 -9.95 4.11 -0.54
N LEU A 89 -10.98 3.30 -0.72
CA LEU A 89 -11.23 2.11 0.08
C LEU A 89 -10.14 1.06 -0.14
N GLU A 90 -9.68 0.90 -1.37
CA GLU A 90 -8.57 -0.01 -1.70
C GLU A 90 -7.28 0.38 -0.97
N LEU A 91 -6.99 1.67 -0.94
CA LEU A 91 -5.82 2.17 -0.22
C LEU A 91 -5.96 1.94 1.29
N ALA A 92 -7.12 2.25 1.86
CA ALA A 92 -7.38 2.04 3.28
C ALA A 92 -7.26 0.55 3.67
N GLU A 93 -7.82 -0.34 2.85
CA GLU A 93 -7.71 -1.79 3.08
C GLU A 93 -6.25 -2.27 2.93
N THR A 94 -5.47 -1.65 2.07
CA THR A 94 -4.04 -1.93 1.95
C THR A 94 -3.29 -1.55 3.23
N VAL A 95 -3.58 -0.38 3.79
CA VAL A 95 -2.99 0.04 5.08
C VAL A 95 -3.32 -0.97 6.18
N ARG A 96 -4.58 -1.38 6.27
CA ARG A 96 -5.02 -2.39 7.23
C ARG A 96 -4.24 -3.70 7.05
N TYR A 97 -4.16 -4.19 5.84
CA TYR A 97 -3.47 -5.45 5.52
C TYR A 97 -1.99 -5.40 5.88
N VAL A 98 -1.32 -4.29 5.54
CA VAL A 98 0.10 -4.08 5.89
C VAL A 98 0.30 -4.18 7.40
N ARG A 99 -0.57 -3.56 8.20
CA ARG A 99 -0.50 -3.64 9.66
C ARG A 99 -0.71 -5.06 10.18
N GLU A 100 -1.58 -5.83 9.54
CA GLU A 100 -1.80 -7.23 9.90
C GLU A 100 -0.58 -8.12 9.61
N LYS A 101 0.28 -7.70 8.68
CA LYS A 101 1.51 -8.41 8.32
C LYS A 101 2.69 -8.05 9.22
N GLU A 102 2.45 -7.49 10.39
CA GLU A 102 3.50 -7.06 11.32
C GLU A 102 4.61 -8.08 11.50
N GLU A 103 4.25 -9.34 11.76
CA GLU A 103 5.24 -10.39 12.02
C GLU A 103 5.83 -10.96 10.73
N GLU A 104 5.00 -11.26 9.74
CA GLU A 104 5.46 -11.89 8.50
C GLU A 104 6.35 -10.98 7.66
N TRP A 105 6.06 -9.68 7.65
CA TRP A 105 6.78 -8.69 6.85
C TRP A 105 7.66 -7.76 7.68
N ASN A 106 7.76 -8.00 8.97
CA ASN A 106 8.55 -7.17 9.88
C ASN A 106 8.16 -5.69 9.79
N VAL A 107 6.88 -5.40 9.85
CA VAL A 107 6.34 -4.04 9.74
C VAL A 107 6.39 -3.34 11.10
N ASP A 108 6.90 -2.13 11.12
CA ASP A 108 6.66 -1.20 12.22
C ASP A 108 5.27 -0.57 12.00
N THR A 109 4.29 -1.06 12.74
CA THR A 109 2.88 -0.65 12.55
C THR A 109 2.61 0.82 12.87
N LYS A 110 3.54 1.48 13.56
CA LYS A 110 3.45 2.91 13.86
C LYS A 110 4.03 3.79 12.75
N ARG A 111 4.70 3.19 11.77
CA ARG A 111 5.37 3.89 10.68
C ARG A 111 4.98 3.30 9.32
N VAL A 112 3.70 3.34 9.05
CA VAL A 112 3.16 3.02 7.72
C VAL A 112 2.90 4.34 7.01
N ILE A 113 3.61 4.56 5.93
CA ILE A 113 3.65 5.83 5.21
C ILE A 113 2.97 5.62 3.86
N VAL A 114 2.14 6.58 3.46
CA VAL A 114 1.53 6.57 2.13
C VAL A 114 2.10 7.73 1.33
N CYS A 115 2.57 7.45 0.13
CA CYS A 115 3.04 8.48 -0.79
C CYS A 115 2.44 8.28 -2.17
N GLY A 116 2.42 9.32 -2.97
CA GLY A 116 1.85 9.22 -4.30
C GLY A 116 2.32 10.34 -5.21
N PHE A 117 2.12 10.11 -6.51
CA PHE A 117 2.52 11.01 -7.57
C PHE A 117 1.30 11.42 -8.38
N SER A 118 1.09 12.73 -8.58
CA SER A 118 -0.02 13.28 -9.36
C SER A 118 -1.37 12.75 -8.83
N ALA A 119 -2.14 12.01 -9.63
CA ALA A 119 -3.39 11.38 -9.20
C ALA A 119 -3.19 10.47 -7.98
N GLY A 120 -2.07 9.74 -7.91
CA GLY A 120 -1.71 8.94 -6.76
C GLY A 120 -1.43 9.80 -5.51
N GLY A 121 -0.86 10.99 -5.70
CA GLY A 121 -0.68 11.96 -4.63
C GLY A 121 -2.03 12.49 -4.12
N HIS A 122 -2.96 12.72 -5.02
CA HIS A 122 -4.34 13.08 -4.66
C HIS A 122 -4.99 11.97 -3.84
N LEU A 123 -4.81 10.72 -4.26
CA LEU A 123 -5.33 9.56 -3.53
C LEU A 123 -4.72 9.45 -2.13
N ALA A 124 -3.40 9.55 -2.01
CA ALA A 124 -2.70 9.51 -0.74
C ALA A 124 -3.15 10.65 0.19
N GLY A 125 -3.24 11.86 -0.34
CA GLY A 125 -3.71 13.03 0.40
C GLY A 125 -5.16 12.89 0.84
N SER A 126 -6.00 12.30 0.00
CA SER A 126 -7.41 12.03 0.33
C SER A 126 -7.53 11.12 1.55
N LEU A 127 -6.72 10.07 1.63
CA LEU A 127 -6.70 9.22 2.81
C LEU A 127 -6.27 10.01 4.06
N GLY A 128 -5.26 10.86 3.93
CA GLY A 128 -4.77 11.69 5.04
C GLY A 128 -5.83 12.66 5.58
N VAL A 129 -6.74 13.12 4.73
CA VAL A 129 -7.82 14.05 5.11
C VAL A 129 -9.07 13.31 5.54
N LEU A 130 -9.39 12.20 4.90
CA LEU A 130 -10.68 11.49 5.07
C LEU A 130 -10.59 10.24 5.96
N TRP A 131 -9.48 10.03 6.64
CA TRP A 131 -9.24 8.80 7.42
C TRP A 131 -10.32 8.54 8.49
N ASP A 132 -10.93 9.60 9.03
CA ASP A 132 -11.98 9.50 10.06
C ASP A 132 -13.40 9.50 9.49
N ASN A 133 -13.56 9.58 8.18
CA ASN A 133 -14.86 9.36 7.53
C ASN A 133 -15.31 7.94 7.84
N GLU A 134 -16.60 7.73 8.12
CA GLU A 134 -17.12 6.44 8.59
C GLU A 134 -16.76 5.28 7.65
N ILE A 135 -16.83 5.47 6.34
CA ILE A 135 -16.51 4.42 5.37
C ILE A 135 -15.04 4.02 5.45
N ILE A 136 -14.15 5.00 5.54
CA ILE A 136 -12.70 4.79 5.57
C ILE A 136 -12.26 4.24 6.92
N LYS A 137 -12.77 4.82 7.98
CA LYS A 137 -12.47 4.46 9.37
C LYS A 137 -12.79 3.00 9.66
N GLU A 138 -13.84 2.47 9.06
CA GLU A 138 -14.20 1.07 9.19
C GLU A 138 -13.07 0.14 8.70
N SER A 139 -12.40 0.48 7.61
CA SER A 139 -11.23 -0.27 7.13
C SER A 139 -10.05 -0.14 8.08
N LEU A 140 -9.78 1.07 8.56
CA LEU A 140 -8.57 1.36 9.35
C LEU A 140 -8.61 0.82 10.78
N ARG A 141 -9.78 0.57 11.33
CA ARG A 141 -9.95 0.08 12.70
C ARG A 141 -9.66 -1.40 12.89
N ARG A 142 -9.68 -2.18 11.81
CA ARG A 142 -9.57 -3.65 11.87
C ARG A 142 -8.15 -4.14 11.97
#